data_f6582f6b90a4176d2fca5dbca0cda684
#
_entry.id   f6582f6b90a4176d2fca5dbca0cda684
#
_cell.length_a   1.000
_cell.length_b   1.000
_cell.length_c   1.000
_cell.angle_alpha   90.00
_cell.angle_beta   90.00
_cell.angle_gamma   90.00
#
_symmetry.space_group_name_H-M   'P 1'
#
loop_
_entity.id
_entity.type
_entity.pdbx_description
1 polymer ?
#
loop_
_entity_poly.entity_id
_entity_poly.type
_entity_poly.pdbx_seq_one_letter_code
_entity_poly.pdbx_strand_id
1 'polypeptide(L)'
;DVVARTKPGTLRLVGARGVVVVGHDRGGLTVAEVTKFAKILGWPLIAEDPLSFPDAIAHASIFLASPEIRSTLIPQAVLVIGRTTLSRSINAFIKSSPITYIVDQRLATVDSDRQADRKFTELPDLQGVIQSDEWVAKWNKVSERAQKLIDSLDGWNEAVIARTIAATIPNDTALFVSSSRPIRDLEGFAHPRAGVYTYANRGLAGIDGNISTALGVAYGHKATVAVLGDLSFLHDLTGLINKEAINCRFIVINNDGGGIFSTLPQRGVEGFETVFGTPHGLNPAAIAQAMGINAKQISSLKELEA
;
A
#
# COMPACT_ATOMS: atom_id res chain seq x y z
N ASP A 1 -33.32 13.21 -1.42
CA ASP A 1 -33.35 12.32 -2.58
C ASP A 1 -33.02 10.92 -2.11
N VAL A 2 -34.03 10.06 -2.08
CA VAL A 2 -33.85 8.63 -1.81
C VAL A 2 -33.29 8.03 -3.09
N VAL A 3 -31.98 7.85 -3.17
CA VAL A 3 -31.37 7.02 -4.20
C VAL A 3 -31.92 5.61 -3.99
N ALA A 4 -32.81 5.18 -4.86
CA ALA A 4 -33.31 3.82 -4.86
C ALA A 4 -32.10 2.89 -4.92
N ARG A 5 -31.87 2.07 -3.87
CA ARG A 5 -30.84 1.02 -3.87
C ARG A 5 -31.20 0.09 -5.03
N THR A 6 -30.44 0.19 -6.11
CA THR A 6 -30.51 -0.80 -7.18
C THR A 6 -30.07 -2.14 -6.60
N LYS A 7 -30.73 -3.23 -6.98
CA LYS A 7 -30.29 -4.57 -6.56
C LYS A 7 -28.82 -4.78 -6.97
N PRO A 8 -28.02 -5.49 -6.15
CA PRO A 8 -26.66 -5.82 -6.51
C PRO A 8 -26.61 -6.38 -7.94
N GLY A 9 -25.66 -5.90 -8.73
CA GLY A 9 -25.47 -6.45 -10.07
C GLY A 9 -25.03 -7.91 -9.98
N THR A 10 -25.35 -8.72 -10.97
CA THR A 10 -24.89 -10.12 -11.03
C THR A 10 -23.58 -10.21 -11.79
N LEU A 11 -22.58 -10.84 -11.21
CA LEU A 11 -21.32 -11.20 -11.84
C LEU A 11 -21.31 -12.70 -12.19
N ARG A 12 -21.38 -13.00 -13.48
CA ARG A 12 -21.16 -14.35 -13.96
C ARG A 12 -19.69 -14.56 -14.23
N LEU A 13 -19.09 -15.51 -13.54
CA LEU A 13 -17.65 -15.79 -13.61
C LEU A 13 -17.30 -16.58 -14.87
N VAL A 14 -16.13 -16.28 -15.44
CA VAL A 14 -15.63 -16.86 -16.70
C VAL A 14 -14.50 -17.88 -16.44
N GLY A 15 -14.43 -18.46 -15.26
CA GLY A 15 -13.46 -19.50 -14.93
C GLY A 15 -12.93 -19.43 -13.49
N ALA A 16 -12.06 -20.37 -13.16
CA ALA A 16 -11.58 -20.61 -11.80
C ALA A 16 -10.32 -19.78 -11.43
N ARG A 17 -9.59 -19.25 -12.42
CA ARG A 17 -8.30 -18.58 -12.20
C ARG A 17 -8.47 -17.06 -12.21
N GLY A 18 -8.98 -16.52 -11.12
CA GLY A 18 -9.05 -15.08 -10.94
C GLY A 18 -8.15 -14.58 -9.81
N VAL A 19 -8.05 -13.26 -9.67
CA VAL A 19 -7.34 -12.59 -8.59
C VAL A 19 -8.16 -11.40 -8.12
N VAL A 20 -8.27 -11.21 -6.81
CA VAL A 20 -8.83 -10.01 -6.20
C VAL A 20 -7.67 -9.07 -5.88
N VAL A 21 -7.74 -7.83 -6.34
CA VAL A 21 -6.79 -6.76 -6.01
C VAL A 21 -7.53 -5.68 -5.26
N VAL A 22 -7.11 -5.41 -4.02
CA VAL A 22 -7.72 -4.36 -3.21
C VAL A 22 -6.73 -3.23 -2.98
N GLY A 23 -7.15 -2.01 -3.35
CA GLY A 23 -6.39 -0.81 -3.06
C GLY A 23 -6.50 -0.41 -1.59
N HIS A 24 -5.68 0.53 -1.16
CA HIS A 24 -5.76 1.07 0.20
C HIS A 24 -7.14 1.66 0.51
N ASP A 25 -7.69 2.37 -0.46
CA ASP A 25 -9.08 2.84 -0.44
C ASP A 25 -10.00 1.73 -0.98
N ARG A 26 -10.68 1.04 -0.11
CA ARG A 26 -11.52 -0.14 -0.38
C ARG A 26 -12.88 0.18 -1.03
N GLY A 27 -13.07 1.38 -1.57
CA GLY A 27 -14.32 1.76 -2.23
C GLY A 27 -15.55 1.75 -1.31
N GLY A 28 -15.36 2.00 -0.01
CA GLY A 28 -16.42 1.98 1.01
C GLY A 28 -16.70 0.61 1.62
N LEU A 29 -16.01 -0.44 1.18
CA LEU A 29 -16.16 -1.79 1.75
C LEU A 29 -15.27 -1.98 2.99
N THR A 30 -15.75 -2.80 3.91
CA THR A 30 -14.97 -3.23 5.08
C THR A 30 -13.98 -4.34 4.72
N VAL A 31 -12.94 -4.52 5.53
CA VAL A 31 -12.00 -5.64 5.40
C VAL A 31 -12.73 -6.99 5.44
N ALA A 32 -13.72 -7.14 6.33
CA ALA A 32 -14.49 -8.36 6.48
C ALA A 32 -15.30 -8.70 5.22
N GLU A 33 -15.94 -7.72 4.59
CA GLU A 33 -16.69 -7.90 3.34
C GLU A 33 -15.76 -8.34 2.21
N VAL A 34 -14.63 -7.66 2.04
CA VAL A 34 -13.63 -7.99 0.99
C VAL A 34 -13.07 -9.40 1.19
N THR A 35 -12.66 -9.72 2.43
CA THR A 35 -12.10 -11.05 2.76
C THR A 35 -13.12 -12.17 2.53
N LYS A 36 -14.36 -11.97 2.98
CA LYS A 36 -15.44 -12.92 2.77
C LYS A 36 -15.70 -13.13 1.28
N PHE A 37 -15.73 -12.06 0.51
CA PHE A 37 -16.00 -12.12 -0.93
C PHE A 37 -14.87 -12.85 -1.68
N ALA A 38 -13.60 -12.56 -1.37
CA ALA A 38 -12.46 -13.26 -1.95
C ALA A 38 -12.47 -14.77 -1.62
N LYS A 39 -12.85 -15.14 -0.38
CA LYS A 39 -13.00 -16.54 0.04
C LYS A 39 -14.13 -17.25 -0.73
N ILE A 40 -15.27 -16.60 -0.98
CA ILE A 40 -16.36 -17.17 -1.79
C ILE A 40 -15.88 -17.41 -3.21
N LEU A 41 -15.13 -16.49 -3.79
CA LEU A 41 -14.53 -16.65 -5.12
C LEU A 41 -13.47 -17.77 -5.17
N GLY A 42 -12.79 -18.06 -4.06
CA GLY A 42 -11.62 -18.92 -4.04
C GLY A 42 -10.44 -18.34 -4.83
N TRP A 43 -10.36 -17.01 -4.88
CA TRP A 43 -9.30 -16.29 -5.61
C TRP A 43 -8.24 -15.74 -4.66
N PRO A 44 -6.95 -15.78 -5.03
CA PRO A 44 -5.91 -15.07 -4.30
C PRO A 44 -6.25 -13.60 -4.13
N LEU A 45 -5.97 -13.06 -2.93
CA LEU A 45 -6.19 -11.67 -2.59
C LEU A 45 -4.85 -10.94 -2.53
N ILE A 46 -4.68 -9.88 -3.31
CA ILE A 46 -3.58 -8.93 -3.23
C ILE A 46 -4.08 -7.66 -2.58
N ALA A 47 -3.41 -7.18 -1.54
CA ALA A 47 -3.78 -5.95 -0.84
C ALA A 47 -2.62 -4.95 -0.84
N GLU A 48 -2.91 -3.68 -1.16
CA GLU A 48 -1.94 -2.57 -0.99
C GLU A 48 -1.63 -2.33 0.49
N ASP A 49 -2.61 -2.59 1.36
CA ASP A 49 -2.46 -2.53 2.81
C ASP A 49 -2.37 -3.94 3.41
N PRO A 50 -1.17 -4.51 3.55
CA PRO A 50 -0.99 -5.85 4.09
C PRO A 50 -1.34 -5.95 5.59
N LEU A 51 -1.40 -4.82 6.31
CA LEU A 51 -1.67 -4.81 7.76
C LEU A 51 -3.16 -4.85 8.10
N SER A 52 -4.03 -4.80 7.09
CA SER A 52 -5.48 -5.02 7.24
C SER A 52 -5.94 -6.40 6.74
N PHE A 53 -5.15 -7.10 5.94
CA PHE A 53 -5.55 -8.33 5.27
C PHE A 53 -4.59 -9.50 5.58
N PRO A 54 -4.78 -10.21 6.71
CA PRO A 54 -3.87 -11.28 7.14
C PRO A 54 -3.79 -12.47 6.16
N ASP A 55 -4.84 -12.67 5.36
CA ASP A 55 -4.91 -13.75 4.36
C ASP A 55 -4.45 -13.29 2.96
N ALA A 56 -3.89 -12.08 2.81
CA ALA A 56 -3.43 -11.59 1.53
C ALA A 56 -2.13 -12.29 1.08
N ILE A 57 -1.96 -12.37 -0.23
CA ILE A 57 -0.70 -12.82 -0.84
C ILE A 57 0.39 -11.81 -0.51
N ALA A 58 1.38 -12.24 0.26
CA ALA A 58 2.50 -11.41 0.66
C ALA A 58 3.40 -11.07 -0.55
N HIS A 59 3.95 -9.85 -0.54
CA HIS A 59 5.02 -9.41 -1.44
C HIS A 59 4.67 -9.43 -2.94
N ALA A 60 3.38 -9.38 -3.29
CA ALA A 60 2.94 -9.45 -4.68
C ALA A 60 3.52 -8.32 -5.54
N SER A 61 3.66 -7.11 -5.00
CA SER A 61 4.26 -5.97 -5.71
C SER A 61 5.73 -6.19 -6.05
N ILE A 62 6.44 -7.03 -5.30
CA ILE A 62 7.85 -7.39 -5.54
C ILE A 62 7.96 -8.47 -6.61
N PHE A 63 7.34 -9.63 -6.43
CA PHE A 63 7.54 -10.73 -7.35
C PHE A 63 6.86 -10.52 -8.73
N LEU A 64 5.76 -9.77 -8.78
CA LEU A 64 5.12 -9.39 -10.05
C LEU A 64 5.91 -8.34 -10.84
N ALA A 65 6.98 -7.76 -10.29
CA ALA A 65 7.90 -6.93 -11.04
C ALA A 65 8.69 -7.73 -12.09
N SER A 66 8.94 -9.05 -11.84
CA SER A 66 9.52 -9.93 -12.85
C SER A 66 8.48 -10.27 -13.93
N PRO A 67 8.77 -9.95 -15.22
CA PRO A 67 7.91 -10.34 -16.34
C PRO A 67 7.74 -11.85 -16.46
N GLU A 68 8.77 -12.62 -16.14
CA GLU A 68 8.78 -14.09 -16.21
C GLU A 68 7.79 -14.65 -15.16
N ILE A 69 7.87 -14.20 -13.90
CA ILE A 69 6.93 -14.63 -12.86
C ILE A 69 5.52 -14.20 -13.23
N ARG A 70 5.34 -12.94 -13.61
CA ARG A 70 4.04 -12.38 -13.98
C ARG A 70 3.39 -13.19 -15.12
N SER A 71 4.15 -13.61 -16.13
CA SER A 71 3.63 -14.42 -17.25
C SER A 71 3.09 -15.78 -16.81
N THR A 72 3.64 -16.35 -15.74
CA THR A 72 3.15 -17.63 -15.19
C THR A 72 1.88 -17.50 -14.36
N LEU A 73 1.55 -16.29 -13.93
CA LEU A 73 0.43 -15.96 -13.03
C LEU A 73 -0.69 -15.20 -13.75
N ILE A 74 -0.76 -15.22 -15.07
CA ILE A 74 -1.81 -14.53 -15.82
C ILE A 74 -3.19 -15.13 -15.45
N PRO A 75 -4.11 -14.31 -14.90
CA PRO A 75 -5.44 -14.75 -14.51
C PRO A 75 -6.38 -14.77 -15.72
N GLN A 76 -7.54 -15.39 -15.58
CA GLN A 76 -8.65 -15.28 -16.53
C GLN A 76 -9.45 -13.99 -16.30
N ALA A 77 -9.46 -13.50 -15.04
CA ALA A 77 -10.08 -12.25 -14.68
C ALA A 77 -9.41 -11.64 -13.43
N VAL A 78 -9.40 -10.31 -13.36
CA VAL A 78 -9.05 -9.56 -12.15
C VAL A 78 -10.27 -8.81 -11.66
N LEU A 79 -10.51 -8.86 -10.35
CA LEU A 79 -11.48 -8.02 -9.67
C LEU A 79 -10.74 -6.98 -8.84
N VAL A 80 -10.86 -5.72 -9.22
CA VAL A 80 -10.27 -4.59 -8.49
C VAL A 80 -11.31 -4.01 -7.54
N ILE A 81 -10.97 -3.90 -6.26
CA ILE A 81 -11.81 -3.27 -5.23
C ILE A 81 -11.22 -1.94 -4.81
N GLY A 82 -11.98 -0.88 -4.97
CA GLY A 82 -11.54 0.48 -4.72
C GLY A 82 -10.59 1.01 -5.79
N ARG A 83 -9.73 1.96 -5.41
CA ARG A 83 -8.70 2.48 -6.31
C ARG A 83 -7.56 1.49 -6.47
N THR A 84 -7.00 1.43 -7.67
CA THR A 84 -5.78 0.66 -7.91
C THR A 84 -4.62 1.13 -7.04
N THR A 85 -3.68 0.23 -6.78
CA THR A 85 -2.49 0.52 -5.97
C THR A 85 -1.54 1.47 -6.70
N LEU A 86 -0.57 2.04 -5.99
CA LEU A 86 0.52 2.83 -6.58
C LEU A 86 1.62 1.94 -7.19
N SER A 87 1.58 0.63 -6.96
CA SER A 87 2.56 -0.30 -7.48
C SER A 87 2.45 -0.46 -9.00
N ARG A 88 3.54 -0.18 -9.70
CA ARG A 88 3.61 -0.35 -11.16
C ARG A 88 3.48 -1.81 -11.56
N SER A 89 4.05 -2.73 -10.78
CA SER A 89 4.00 -4.17 -11.06
C SER A 89 2.58 -4.71 -10.92
N ILE A 90 1.84 -4.29 -9.89
CA ILE A 90 0.43 -4.65 -9.71
C ILE A 90 -0.41 -4.07 -10.85
N ASN A 91 -0.21 -2.80 -11.21
CA ASN A 91 -0.95 -2.18 -12.32
C ASN A 91 -0.63 -2.86 -13.66
N ALA A 92 0.63 -3.24 -13.90
CA ALA A 92 1.01 -4.01 -15.09
C ALA A 92 0.38 -5.41 -15.09
N PHE A 93 0.25 -6.03 -13.90
CA PHE A 93 -0.44 -7.30 -13.75
C PHE A 93 -1.95 -7.16 -14.06
N ILE A 94 -2.63 -6.16 -13.51
CA ILE A 94 -4.04 -5.89 -13.81
C ILE A 94 -4.24 -5.72 -15.33
N LYS A 95 -3.38 -4.95 -15.99
CA LYS A 95 -3.41 -4.73 -17.45
C LYS A 95 -3.15 -5.99 -18.27
N SER A 96 -2.50 -7.01 -17.72
CA SER A 96 -2.28 -8.27 -18.40
C SER A 96 -3.49 -9.22 -18.35
N SER A 97 -4.49 -8.92 -17.54
CA SER A 97 -5.72 -9.69 -17.45
C SER A 97 -6.60 -9.49 -18.67
N PRO A 98 -7.15 -10.56 -19.28
CA PRO A 98 -8.09 -10.41 -20.39
C PRO A 98 -9.45 -9.83 -19.97
N ILE A 99 -9.80 -9.94 -18.68
CA ILE A 99 -11.06 -9.42 -18.13
C ILE A 99 -10.75 -8.68 -16.84
N THR A 100 -11.29 -7.45 -16.71
CA THR A 100 -11.16 -6.64 -15.50
C THR A 100 -12.54 -6.19 -15.01
N TYR A 101 -12.82 -6.50 -13.76
CA TYR A 101 -13.99 -6.02 -13.03
C TYR A 101 -13.58 -5.01 -11.99
N ILE A 102 -14.39 -3.97 -11.76
CA ILE A 102 -14.16 -2.98 -10.71
C ILE A 102 -15.37 -2.91 -9.78
N VAL A 103 -15.11 -2.88 -8.48
CA VAL A 103 -16.09 -2.61 -7.43
C VAL A 103 -15.68 -1.33 -6.70
N ASP A 104 -16.48 -0.27 -6.83
CA ASP A 104 -16.27 0.99 -6.13
C ASP A 104 -17.57 1.80 -6.12
N GLN A 105 -17.94 2.37 -4.99
CA GLN A 105 -19.14 3.20 -4.86
C GLN A 105 -19.07 4.47 -5.73
N ARG A 106 -17.87 4.90 -6.11
CA ARG A 106 -17.62 6.09 -6.94
C ARG A 106 -17.55 5.68 -8.41
N LEU A 107 -18.52 6.09 -9.21
CA LEU A 107 -18.60 5.72 -10.62
C LEU A 107 -17.58 6.45 -11.53
N ALA A 108 -17.11 7.63 -11.12
CA ALA A 108 -16.46 8.55 -12.05
C ALA A 108 -14.93 8.50 -12.12
N THR A 109 -14.23 7.94 -11.14
CA THR A 109 -12.77 8.18 -11.01
C THR A 109 -11.90 6.93 -10.81
N VAL A 110 -12.49 5.74 -10.84
CA VAL A 110 -11.78 4.49 -10.46
C VAL A 110 -11.20 3.72 -11.62
N ASP A 111 -11.52 4.09 -12.84
CA ASP A 111 -11.03 3.46 -14.08
C ASP A 111 -10.54 4.55 -15.05
N SER A 112 -9.40 5.16 -14.70
CA SER A 112 -8.80 6.24 -15.49
C SER A 112 -8.44 5.79 -16.90
N ASP A 113 -8.04 4.54 -17.06
CA ASP A 113 -7.63 3.97 -18.34
C ASP A 113 -8.82 3.39 -19.14
N ARG A 114 -10.03 3.41 -18.58
CA ARG A 114 -11.27 2.86 -19.18
C ARG A 114 -11.14 1.42 -19.64
N GLN A 115 -10.48 0.58 -18.83
CA GLN A 115 -10.17 -0.81 -19.18
C GLN A 115 -11.11 -1.83 -18.50
N ALA A 116 -12.01 -1.38 -17.62
CA ALA A 116 -12.92 -2.28 -16.94
C ALA A 116 -14.03 -2.79 -17.90
N ASP A 117 -14.16 -4.12 -18.00
CA ASP A 117 -15.25 -4.77 -18.72
C ASP A 117 -16.60 -4.54 -18.04
N ARG A 118 -16.60 -4.53 -16.70
CA ARG A 118 -17.78 -4.20 -15.89
C ARG A 118 -17.40 -3.48 -14.60
N LYS A 119 -18.29 -2.58 -14.19
CA LYS A 119 -18.19 -1.82 -12.94
C LYS A 119 -19.39 -2.08 -12.07
N PHE A 120 -19.16 -2.18 -10.77
CA PHE A 120 -20.17 -2.37 -9.75
C PHE A 120 -19.99 -1.31 -8.66
N THR A 121 -21.09 -0.79 -8.14
CA THR A 121 -21.06 0.17 -7.00
C THR A 121 -21.06 -0.53 -5.65
N GLU A 122 -21.32 -1.82 -5.63
CA GLU A 122 -21.31 -2.70 -4.45
C GLU A 122 -20.87 -4.11 -4.88
N LEU A 123 -20.61 -4.99 -3.92
CA LEU A 123 -20.25 -6.37 -4.23
C LEU A 123 -21.39 -7.06 -5.00
N PRO A 124 -21.12 -7.61 -6.19
CA PRO A 124 -22.14 -8.24 -7.01
C PRO A 124 -22.55 -9.62 -6.47
N ASP A 125 -23.76 -10.05 -6.79
CA ASP A 125 -24.18 -11.43 -6.63
C ASP A 125 -23.38 -12.34 -7.58
N LEU A 126 -22.81 -13.42 -7.06
CA LEU A 126 -21.94 -14.32 -7.81
C LEU A 126 -22.74 -15.47 -8.44
N GLN A 127 -22.47 -15.75 -9.70
CA GLN A 127 -23.00 -16.91 -10.41
C GLN A 127 -21.87 -17.69 -11.09
N GLY A 128 -21.97 -19.02 -11.07
CA GLY A 128 -21.01 -19.90 -11.74
C GLY A 128 -19.63 -19.89 -11.08
N VAL A 129 -19.58 -19.78 -9.75
CA VAL A 129 -18.32 -19.85 -9.00
C VAL A 129 -17.68 -21.21 -9.20
N ILE A 130 -16.46 -21.22 -9.72
CA ILE A 130 -15.59 -22.38 -9.83
C ILE A 130 -14.30 -22.04 -9.09
N GLN A 131 -13.95 -22.80 -8.08
CA GLN A 131 -12.71 -22.64 -7.33
C GLN A 131 -11.60 -23.55 -7.86
N SER A 132 -10.37 -23.16 -7.69
CA SER A 132 -9.18 -23.94 -8.08
C SER A 132 -8.13 -23.87 -6.99
N ASP A 133 -8.02 -24.96 -6.22
CA ASP A 133 -6.99 -25.07 -5.17
C ASP A 133 -5.58 -25.04 -5.79
N GLU A 134 -5.40 -25.59 -7.00
CA GLU A 134 -4.13 -25.55 -7.73
C GLU A 134 -3.71 -24.11 -8.05
N TRP A 135 -4.68 -23.26 -8.45
CA TRP A 135 -4.42 -21.85 -8.72
C TRP A 135 -3.99 -21.10 -7.47
N VAL A 136 -4.70 -21.28 -6.36
CA VAL A 136 -4.36 -20.68 -5.07
C VAL A 136 -3.00 -21.18 -4.58
N ALA A 137 -2.75 -22.48 -4.65
CA ALA A 137 -1.47 -23.09 -4.25
C ALA A 137 -0.29 -22.54 -5.07
N LYS A 138 -0.48 -22.28 -6.36
CA LYS A 138 0.53 -21.67 -7.22
C LYS A 138 0.93 -20.28 -6.73
N TRP A 139 -0.03 -19.44 -6.36
CA TRP A 139 0.23 -18.12 -5.81
C TRP A 139 0.93 -18.18 -4.46
N ASN A 140 0.46 -19.04 -3.56
CA ASN A 140 1.08 -19.25 -2.26
C ASN A 140 2.54 -19.68 -2.39
N LYS A 141 2.85 -20.62 -3.30
CA LYS A 141 4.22 -21.08 -3.54
C LYS A 141 5.15 -19.95 -4.00
N VAL A 142 4.69 -19.03 -4.84
CA VAL A 142 5.50 -17.89 -5.28
C VAL A 142 5.67 -16.90 -4.12
N SER A 143 4.60 -16.60 -3.38
CA SER A 143 4.63 -15.75 -2.20
C SER A 143 5.59 -16.27 -1.13
N GLU A 144 5.55 -17.56 -0.80
CA GLU A 144 6.47 -18.19 0.18
C GLU A 144 7.94 -18.10 -0.24
N ARG A 145 8.23 -18.22 -1.54
CA ARG A 145 9.58 -18.02 -2.05
C ARG A 145 10.04 -16.58 -1.93
N ALA A 146 9.17 -15.62 -2.27
CA ALA A 146 9.45 -14.21 -2.10
C ALA A 146 9.66 -13.86 -0.63
N GLN A 147 8.83 -14.40 0.26
CA GLN A 147 8.94 -14.21 1.70
C GLN A 147 10.30 -14.67 2.22
N LYS A 148 10.76 -15.88 1.87
CA LYS A 148 12.07 -16.39 2.30
C LYS A 148 13.23 -15.47 1.87
N LEU A 149 13.15 -14.91 0.65
CA LEU A 149 14.16 -13.97 0.16
C LEU A 149 14.09 -12.64 0.92
N ILE A 150 12.88 -12.12 1.16
CA ILE A 150 12.69 -10.87 1.90
C ILE A 150 13.11 -11.03 3.37
N ASP A 151 12.84 -12.19 3.98
CA ASP A 151 13.26 -12.47 5.36
C ASP A 151 14.78 -12.58 5.49
N SER A 152 15.47 -12.97 4.42
CA SER A 152 16.93 -13.02 4.39
C SER A 152 17.60 -11.66 4.18
N LEU A 153 16.84 -10.61 3.88
CA LEU A 153 17.39 -9.25 3.81
C LEU A 153 17.79 -8.78 5.21
N ASP A 154 18.98 -8.22 5.30
CA ASP A 154 19.56 -7.69 6.52
C ASP A 154 20.08 -6.27 6.34
N GLY A 155 20.65 -5.70 7.42
CA GLY A 155 21.27 -4.40 7.41
C GLY A 155 20.28 -3.23 7.53
N TRP A 156 20.84 -2.03 7.46
CA TRP A 156 20.10 -0.77 7.59
C TRP A 156 19.70 -0.26 6.20
N ASN A 157 18.50 -0.62 5.76
CA ASN A 157 17.93 -0.18 4.49
C ASN A 157 16.40 -0.07 4.55
N GLU A 158 15.81 0.64 3.60
CA GLU A 158 14.37 0.95 3.58
C GLU A 158 13.47 -0.28 3.62
N ALA A 159 13.83 -1.36 2.93
CA ALA A 159 13.06 -2.60 2.91
C ALA A 159 12.97 -3.26 4.28
N VAL A 160 14.13 -3.38 4.96
CA VAL A 160 14.22 -3.95 6.31
C VAL A 160 13.56 -3.04 7.34
N ILE A 161 13.72 -1.71 7.21
CA ILE A 161 13.04 -0.72 8.06
C ILE A 161 11.51 -0.88 7.94
N ALA A 162 10.97 -0.92 6.73
CA ALA A 162 9.54 -1.06 6.50
C ALA A 162 8.99 -2.38 7.09
N ARG A 163 9.70 -3.50 6.88
CA ARG A 163 9.37 -4.80 7.47
C ARG A 163 9.39 -4.76 8.99
N THR A 164 10.41 -4.14 9.58
CA THR A 164 10.54 -4.02 11.05
C THR A 164 9.42 -3.18 11.63
N ILE A 165 9.11 -2.01 11.06
CA ILE A 165 7.99 -1.17 11.50
C ILE A 165 6.68 -1.97 11.45
N ALA A 166 6.41 -2.64 10.33
CA ALA A 166 5.19 -3.43 10.16
C ALA A 166 5.07 -4.58 11.17
N ALA A 167 6.19 -5.19 11.56
CA ALA A 167 6.23 -6.29 12.51
C ALA A 167 6.09 -5.84 13.97
N THR A 168 6.68 -4.69 14.33
CA THR A 168 6.80 -4.23 15.72
C THR A 168 5.68 -3.28 16.15
N ILE A 169 4.99 -2.63 15.20
CA ILE A 169 3.90 -1.73 15.55
C ILE A 169 2.81 -2.48 16.35
N PRO A 170 2.39 -1.99 17.53
CA PRO A 170 1.41 -2.67 18.35
C PRO A 170 0.03 -2.75 17.67
N ASN A 171 -0.76 -3.76 18.04
CA ASN A 171 -2.18 -3.79 17.66
C ASN A 171 -2.91 -2.55 18.23
N ASP A 172 -4.01 -2.19 17.59
CA ASP A 172 -4.84 -1.03 17.90
C ASP A 172 -4.12 0.33 17.75
N THR A 173 -2.97 0.33 17.06
CA THR A 173 -2.25 1.55 16.69
C THR A 173 -2.71 2.02 15.29
N ALA A 174 -2.86 3.33 15.12
CA ALA A 174 -3.00 3.93 13.81
C ALA A 174 -1.62 4.07 13.15
N LEU A 175 -1.50 3.64 11.91
CA LEU A 175 -0.31 3.83 11.09
C LEU A 175 -0.63 4.74 9.91
N PHE A 176 -0.11 5.97 9.93
CA PHE A 176 -0.13 6.83 8.75
C PHE A 176 1.12 6.60 7.91
N VAL A 177 0.95 6.36 6.62
CA VAL A 177 2.08 6.11 5.70
C VAL A 177 2.03 7.11 4.56
N SER A 178 3.10 7.90 4.43
CA SER A 178 3.19 8.89 3.35
C SER A 178 3.35 8.27 1.98
N SER A 179 2.98 9.04 0.98
CA SER A 179 3.24 8.73 -0.43
C SER A 179 4.73 8.53 -0.72
N SER A 180 5.10 8.21 -1.95
CA SER A 180 6.45 7.91 -2.41
C SER A 180 6.94 6.52 -1.99
N ARG A 181 8.12 6.38 -1.40
CA ARG A 181 8.72 5.10 -0.98
C ARG A 181 7.97 4.45 0.18
N PRO A 182 7.64 5.16 1.28
CA PRO A 182 7.12 4.51 2.48
C PRO A 182 5.92 3.58 2.23
N ILE A 183 4.90 4.03 1.48
CA ILE A 183 3.72 3.20 1.19
C ILE A 183 4.05 2.00 0.29
N ARG A 184 5.00 2.16 -0.64
CA ARG A 184 5.44 1.08 -1.52
C ARG A 184 6.29 0.05 -0.80
N ASP A 185 7.12 0.51 0.12
CA ASP A 185 7.96 -0.37 0.93
C ASP A 185 7.09 -1.15 1.93
N LEU A 186 6.05 -0.53 2.50
CA LEU A 186 5.07 -1.25 3.32
C LEU A 186 4.37 -2.33 2.49
N GLU A 187 3.82 -2.00 1.32
CA GLU A 187 3.15 -2.96 0.42
C GLU A 187 4.08 -4.10 0.01
N GLY A 188 5.35 -3.77 -0.27
CA GLY A 188 6.32 -4.73 -0.80
C GLY A 188 6.95 -5.64 0.25
N PHE A 189 7.23 -5.11 1.45
CA PHE A 189 8.10 -5.80 2.42
C PHE A 189 7.41 -6.17 3.72
N ALA A 190 6.22 -5.65 4.03
CA ALA A 190 5.49 -6.08 5.20
C ALA A 190 4.87 -7.48 5.03
N HIS A 191 4.86 -8.26 6.13
CA HIS A 191 4.07 -9.49 6.19
C HIS A 191 2.59 -9.17 6.44
N PRO A 192 1.67 -9.86 5.76
CA PRO A 192 0.24 -9.72 6.02
C PRO A 192 -0.11 -10.01 7.47
N ARG A 193 -0.86 -9.10 8.09
CA ARG A 193 -1.40 -9.25 9.44
C ARG A 193 -2.68 -8.44 9.61
N ALA A 194 -3.29 -8.51 10.77
CA ALA A 194 -4.39 -7.65 11.18
C ALA A 194 -3.99 -6.82 12.42
N GLY A 195 -4.89 -5.96 12.85
CA GLY A 195 -4.78 -5.23 14.11
C GLY A 195 -4.16 -3.84 14.01
N VAL A 196 -3.85 -3.34 12.81
CA VAL A 196 -3.34 -1.99 12.58
C VAL A 196 -4.34 -1.21 11.74
N TYR A 197 -4.59 0.05 12.11
CA TYR A 197 -5.44 0.95 11.33
C TYR A 197 -4.57 1.79 10.40
N THR A 198 -4.44 1.37 9.15
CA THR A 198 -3.54 2.02 8.18
C THR A 198 -4.25 3.17 7.46
N TYR A 199 -3.59 4.31 7.40
CA TYR A 199 -4.04 5.55 6.75
C TYR A 199 -3.00 6.06 5.77
N ALA A 200 -3.44 6.66 4.67
CA ALA A 200 -2.58 7.30 3.70
C ALA A 200 -3.36 8.34 2.89
N ASN A 201 -2.67 9.38 2.41
CA ASN A 201 -3.21 10.31 1.43
C ASN A 201 -3.23 9.65 0.06
N ARG A 202 -4.41 9.15 -0.38
CA ARG A 202 -4.53 8.31 -1.58
C ARG A 202 -5.23 8.99 -2.75
N GLY A 203 -5.72 10.21 -2.59
CA GLY A 203 -6.34 10.98 -3.67
C GLY A 203 -5.32 11.41 -4.72
N LEU A 204 -4.69 12.55 -4.51
CA LEU A 204 -3.60 13.05 -5.35
C LEU A 204 -2.23 12.44 -5.00
N ALA A 205 -2.12 11.77 -3.86
CA ALA A 205 -0.92 11.10 -3.38
C ALA A 205 0.32 12.01 -3.32
N GLY A 206 0.14 13.29 -2.96
CA GLY A 206 1.20 14.28 -2.76
C GLY A 206 2.10 13.96 -1.57
N ILE A 207 3.25 14.62 -1.51
CA ILE A 207 4.16 14.55 -0.37
C ILE A 207 3.96 15.70 0.61
N ASP A 208 3.11 16.65 0.28
CA ASP A 208 2.65 17.78 1.10
C ASP A 208 1.52 17.36 2.07
N GLY A 209 1.33 18.11 3.15
CA GLY A 209 0.24 17.91 4.11
C GLY A 209 0.25 16.59 4.90
N ASN A 210 1.35 15.84 4.89
CA ASN A 210 1.41 14.51 5.50
C ASN A 210 1.56 14.56 7.02
N ILE A 211 2.31 15.52 7.57
CA ILE A 211 2.40 15.74 9.03
C ILE A 211 1.03 16.17 9.55
N SER A 212 0.42 17.15 8.91
CA SER A 212 -0.90 17.68 9.29
C SER A 212 -1.97 16.59 9.25
N THR A 213 -1.95 15.73 8.22
CA THR A 213 -2.89 14.60 8.12
C THR A 213 -2.63 13.56 9.21
N ALA A 214 -1.37 13.21 9.48
CA ALA A 214 -1.01 12.26 10.54
C ALA A 214 -1.48 12.74 11.92
N LEU A 215 -1.33 14.03 12.21
CA LEU A 215 -1.85 14.64 13.42
C LEU A 215 -3.38 14.57 13.48
N GLY A 216 -4.06 14.82 12.35
CA GLY A 216 -5.51 14.66 12.25
C GLY A 216 -5.96 13.22 12.55
N VAL A 217 -5.26 12.21 12.04
CA VAL A 217 -5.49 10.80 12.36
C VAL A 217 -5.31 10.54 13.86
N ALA A 218 -4.26 11.13 14.46
CA ALA A 218 -3.93 10.92 15.87
C ALA A 218 -5.01 11.44 16.83
N TYR A 219 -5.84 12.39 16.45
CA TYR A 219 -6.99 12.80 17.26
C TYR A 219 -8.05 11.71 17.43
N GLY A 220 -8.14 10.79 16.45
CA GLY A 220 -9.10 9.69 16.49
C GLY A 220 -8.57 8.40 17.14
N HIS A 221 -7.29 8.34 17.52
CA HIS A 221 -6.65 7.12 18.00
C HIS A 221 -5.85 7.35 19.29
N LYS A 222 -5.76 6.29 20.12
CA LYS A 222 -4.97 6.33 21.36
C LYS A 222 -3.46 6.41 21.11
N ALA A 223 -3.01 5.82 20.02
CA ALA A 223 -1.62 5.83 19.59
C ALA A 223 -1.55 5.89 18.07
N THR A 224 -0.66 6.71 17.54
CA THR A 224 -0.43 6.85 16.11
C THR A 224 1.06 6.84 15.81
N VAL A 225 1.45 6.10 14.79
CA VAL A 225 2.77 6.15 14.17
C VAL A 225 2.63 6.70 12.77
N ALA A 226 3.47 7.65 12.38
CA ALA A 226 3.49 8.21 11.04
C ALA A 226 4.85 7.95 10.39
N VAL A 227 4.86 7.29 9.24
CA VAL A 227 6.07 6.98 8.47
C VAL A 227 6.13 7.90 7.27
N LEU A 228 7.16 8.74 7.21
CA LEU A 228 7.36 9.77 6.20
C LEU A 228 8.73 9.59 5.53
N GLY A 229 8.84 9.98 4.25
CA GLY A 229 10.14 10.28 3.67
C GLY A 229 10.61 11.68 4.09
N ASP A 230 11.90 11.94 3.96
CA ASP A 230 12.55 13.22 4.29
C ASP A 230 11.92 14.40 3.53
N LEU A 231 11.74 14.30 2.21
CA LEU A 231 11.10 15.36 1.43
C LEU A 231 9.64 15.59 1.86
N SER A 232 8.91 14.52 2.21
CA SER A 232 7.54 14.65 2.71
C SER A 232 7.50 15.36 4.07
N PHE A 233 8.47 15.08 4.94
CA PHE A 233 8.65 15.79 6.20
C PHE A 233 8.96 17.27 5.96
N LEU A 234 9.89 17.59 5.07
CA LEU A 234 10.29 18.97 4.75
C LEU A 234 9.15 19.78 4.13
N HIS A 235 8.30 19.16 3.32
CA HIS A 235 7.17 19.83 2.66
C HIS A 235 6.03 20.23 3.59
N ASP A 236 5.93 19.64 4.78
CA ASP A 236 4.84 19.94 5.74
C ASP A 236 5.36 20.28 7.15
N LEU A 237 6.56 20.85 7.23
CA LEU A 237 7.17 21.27 8.53
C LEU A 237 6.25 22.16 9.35
N THR A 238 5.45 23.00 8.69
CA THR A 238 4.49 23.89 9.36
C THR A 238 3.42 23.13 10.13
N GLY A 239 3.14 21.88 9.78
CA GLY A 239 2.25 21.00 10.54
C GLY A 239 2.73 20.78 11.99
N LEU A 240 4.05 20.85 12.24
CA LEU A 240 4.63 20.71 13.58
C LEU A 240 4.42 21.95 14.48
N ILE A 241 3.92 23.06 13.97
CA ILE A 241 3.63 24.27 14.76
C ILE A 241 2.48 23.98 15.73
N ASN A 242 1.55 23.10 15.39
CA ASN A 242 0.50 22.66 16.28
C ASN A 242 1.07 21.74 17.37
N LYS A 243 1.37 22.31 18.53
CA LYS A 243 2.04 21.63 19.65
C LYS A 243 1.08 21.01 20.68
N GLU A 244 -0.19 20.81 20.33
CA GLU A 244 -1.07 20.06 21.22
C GLU A 244 -0.49 18.67 21.48
N ALA A 245 -0.63 18.19 22.71
CA ALA A 245 -0.09 16.90 23.16
C ALA A 245 -0.85 15.75 22.49
N ILE A 246 -0.54 15.50 21.22
CA ILE A 246 -1.13 14.42 20.44
C ILE A 246 -0.18 13.22 20.49
N ASN A 247 -0.71 12.04 20.79
CA ASN A 247 0.07 10.82 20.80
C ASN A 247 0.37 10.33 19.38
N CYS A 248 1.29 11.03 18.70
CA CYS A 248 1.77 10.72 17.37
C CYS A 248 3.30 10.63 17.36
N ARG A 249 3.83 9.47 17.00
CA ARG A 249 5.28 9.27 16.80
C ARG A 249 5.58 9.33 15.32
N PHE A 250 6.49 10.22 14.92
CA PHE A 250 6.97 10.32 13.54
C PHE A 250 8.24 9.50 13.34
N ILE A 251 8.27 8.71 12.29
CA ILE A 251 9.47 8.02 11.78
C ILE A 251 9.76 8.63 10.40
N VAL A 252 10.86 9.38 10.31
CA VAL A 252 11.28 10.02 9.06
C VAL A 252 12.43 9.22 8.48
N ILE A 253 12.17 8.59 7.32
CA ILE A 253 13.18 7.84 6.58
C ILE A 253 13.94 8.83 5.70
N ASN A 254 15.19 9.10 6.09
CA ASN A 254 16.05 10.03 5.39
C ASN A 254 17.00 9.29 4.45
N ASN A 255 16.75 9.38 3.16
CA ASN A 255 17.64 8.91 2.10
C ASN A 255 18.29 10.04 1.29
N ASP A 256 18.25 11.25 1.84
CA ASP A 256 18.79 12.48 1.28
C ASP A 256 18.16 12.90 -0.05
N GLY A 257 16.81 12.75 -0.14
CA GLY A 257 16.08 13.31 -1.26
C GLY A 257 15.10 12.38 -1.98
N GLY A 258 15.08 12.47 -3.31
CA GLY A 258 14.13 11.80 -4.18
C GLY A 258 14.45 10.34 -4.49
N GLY A 259 14.79 9.49 -3.51
CA GLY A 259 15.20 8.10 -3.70
C GLY A 259 14.26 7.24 -4.55
N ILE A 260 12.95 7.57 -4.59
CA ILE A 260 11.99 6.88 -5.45
C ILE A 260 12.34 6.97 -6.94
N PHE A 261 12.94 8.06 -7.36
CA PHE A 261 13.25 8.28 -8.78
C PHE A 261 14.34 7.34 -9.30
N SER A 262 15.18 6.76 -8.42
CA SER A 262 16.13 5.72 -8.80
C SER A 262 15.47 4.45 -9.37
N THR A 263 14.16 4.29 -9.20
CA THR A 263 13.35 3.22 -9.81
C THR A 263 12.85 3.55 -11.21
N LEU A 264 13.15 4.76 -11.72
CA LEU A 264 12.73 5.19 -13.05
C LEU A 264 13.75 4.79 -14.14
N PRO A 265 13.28 4.66 -15.41
CA PRO A 265 14.18 4.39 -16.54
C PRO A 265 15.25 5.45 -16.76
N GLN A 266 15.03 6.67 -16.27
CA GLN A 266 15.98 7.80 -16.36
C GLN A 266 17.18 7.67 -15.43
N ARG A 267 17.23 6.68 -14.56
CA ARG A 267 18.38 6.45 -13.68
C ARG A 267 19.67 6.33 -14.50
N GLY A 268 20.69 7.10 -14.11
CA GLY A 268 22.02 7.08 -14.73
C GLY A 268 22.20 8.05 -15.89
N VAL A 269 21.18 8.87 -16.25
CA VAL A 269 21.40 9.98 -17.18
C VAL A 269 22.18 11.10 -16.48
N GLU A 270 22.95 11.89 -17.24
CA GLU A 270 23.68 13.03 -16.71
C GLU A 270 22.76 14.02 -16.00
N GLY A 271 23.16 14.50 -14.82
CA GLY A 271 22.36 15.41 -13.98
C GLY A 271 21.21 14.73 -13.21
N PHE A 272 21.07 13.41 -13.30
CA PHE A 272 19.97 12.68 -12.64
C PHE A 272 19.90 12.98 -11.14
N GLU A 273 21.02 12.90 -10.42
CA GLU A 273 21.05 13.10 -8.97
C GLU A 273 20.68 14.55 -8.60
N THR A 274 21.04 15.52 -9.41
CA THR A 274 20.71 16.93 -9.16
C THR A 274 19.22 17.20 -9.41
N VAL A 275 18.66 16.65 -10.50
CA VAL A 275 17.29 16.99 -10.94
C VAL A 275 16.23 16.12 -10.26
N PHE A 276 16.51 14.85 -10.07
CA PHE A 276 15.57 13.88 -9.49
C PHE A 276 15.94 13.45 -8.07
N GLY A 277 17.24 13.21 -7.81
CA GLY A 277 17.73 12.88 -6.48
C GLY A 277 17.52 14.02 -5.49
N THR A 278 17.78 15.27 -5.96
CA THR A 278 17.61 16.48 -5.14
C THR A 278 18.18 16.34 -3.72
N PRO A 279 19.47 15.96 -3.59
CA PRO A 279 20.09 15.78 -2.28
C PRO A 279 20.09 17.11 -1.52
N HIS A 280 19.66 17.09 -0.27
CA HIS A 280 19.46 18.31 0.53
C HIS A 280 20.46 18.45 1.69
N GLY A 281 21.13 17.36 2.12
CA GLY A 281 22.12 17.38 3.20
C GLY A 281 21.58 17.78 4.57
N LEU A 282 20.26 17.80 4.76
CA LEU A 282 19.60 18.24 5.99
C LEU A 282 19.46 17.10 6.99
N ASN A 283 19.45 17.44 8.28
CA ASN A 283 19.14 16.51 9.35
C ASN A 283 17.70 16.73 9.88
N PRO A 284 16.72 15.86 9.54
CA PRO A 284 15.34 16.01 9.98
C PRO A 284 15.17 16.04 11.51
N ALA A 285 16.00 15.29 12.27
CA ALA A 285 15.95 15.30 13.72
C ALA A 285 16.38 16.65 14.29
N ALA A 286 17.45 17.26 13.76
CA ALA A 286 17.88 18.60 14.18
C ALA A 286 16.83 19.67 13.87
N ILE A 287 16.18 19.58 12.71
CA ILE A 287 15.08 20.49 12.34
C ILE A 287 13.90 20.36 13.32
N ALA A 288 13.46 19.13 13.60
CA ALA A 288 12.38 18.88 14.55
C ALA A 288 12.72 19.41 15.95
N GLN A 289 13.97 19.22 16.41
CA GLN A 289 14.45 19.74 17.69
C GLN A 289 14.42 21.29 17.72
N ALA A 290 14.84 21.95 16.64
CA ALA A 290 14.76 23.40 16.53
C ALA A 290 13.31 23.93 16.60
N MET A 291 12.34 23.13 16.20
CA MET A 291 10.90 23.40 16.36
C MET A 291 10.35 23.02 17.73
N GLY A 292 11.19 22.52 18.67
CA GLY A 292 10.82 22.14 20.03
C GLY A 292 10.17 20.75 20.12
N ILE A 293 10.36 19.89 19.13
CA ILE A 293 9.91 18.50 19.14
C ILE A 293 11.04 17.60 19.66
N ASN A 294 10.70 16.67 20.56
CA ASN A 294 11.68 15.66 20.98
C ASN A 294 11.97 14.70 19.85
N ALA A 295 13.18 14.74 19.31
CA ALA A 295 13.59 13.93 18.17
C ALA A 295 15.02 13.43 18.35
N LYS A 296 15.31 12.26 17.78
CA LYS A 296 16.68 11.72 17.70
C LYS A 296 16.90 11.08 16.34
N GLN A 297 18.13 11.15 15.88
CA GLN A 297 18.59 10.35 14.74
C GLN A 297 18.95 8.96 15.23
N ILE A 298 18.51 7.93 14.48
CA ILE A 298 18.85 6.53 14.71
C ILE A 298 19.50 5.95 13.46
N SER A 299 20.33 4.92 13.61
CA SER A 299 21.08 4.30 12.52
C SER A 299 21.12 2.76 12.60
N SER A 300 20.29 2.17 13.42
CA SER A 300 20.23 0.71 13.59
C SER A 300 18.80 0.21 13.84
N LEU A 301 18.55 -1.06 13.49
CA LEU A 301 17.28 -1.71 13.76
C LEU A 301 17.01 -1.80 15.27
N LYS A 302 18.03 -2.06 16.09
CA LYS A 302 17.89 -2.10 17.54
C LYS A 302 17.38 -0.78 18.13
N GLU A 303 17.81 0.34 17.57
CA GLU A 303 17.32 1.66 18.00
C GLU A 303 15.91 1.94 17.48
N LEU A 304 15.54 1.39 16.32
CA LEU A 304 14.20 1.49 15.76
C LEU A 304 13.16 0.73 16.57
N GLU A 305 13.53 -0.44 17.08
CA GLU A 305 12.67 -1.32 17.88
C GLU A 305 12.50 -0.84 19.34
N ALA A 306 13.38 0.02 19.84
CA ALA A 306 13.36 0.58 21.19
C ALA A 306 12.41 1.80 21.31
#